data_9cd53e9f92fd7b32e355d94beb2b4248
#
_entry.id   9cd53e9f92fd7b32e355d94beb2b4248
#
_cell.length_a   1.000
_cell.length_b   1.000
_cell.length_c   1.000
_cell.angle_alpha   90.00
_cell.angle_beta   90.00
_cell.angle_gamma   90.00
#
_symmetry.space_group_name_H-M   'P 1'
#
loop_
_entity.id
_entity.type
_entity.pdbx_description
1 polymer ?
#
loop_
_entity_poly.entity_id
_entity_poly.type
_entity_poly.pdbx_seq_one_letter_code
_entity_poly.pdbx_strand_id
1 'polypeptide(L)'
;MKQFILSIFIILNVGCNSIENPEKIWEQIKELRTQKDLQNAITMCKLILNEYPNHLYAPTALFQIGDIYLNDVQDYDFAIQYFLDVEKKYPLSKECEKAAFMIGYIYANNLDSYSDAEEYYNKFLINYPESELIHSVKYELQVLEPLLITIDSLNSIVE
;
A
#
# COMPACT_ATOMS: atom_id res chain seq x y z
N MET A 1 -65.85 16.99 19.37
CA MET A 1 -64.75 16.61 18.42
C MET A 1 -63.46 16.88 19.13
N LYS A 2 -62.80 15.82 19.65
CA LYS A 2 -61.48 15.94 20.31
C LYS A 2 -60.43 15.60 19.29
N GLN A 3 -59.62 16.59 18.94
CA GLN A 3 -58.42 16.38 18.10
C GLN A 3 -57.32 15.74 18.97
N PHE A 4 -56.94 14.54 18.59
CA PHE A 4 -55.71 13.90 19.10
C PHE A 4 -54.51 14.47 18.36
N ILE A 5 -53.74 15.31 19.05
CA ILE A 5 -52.41 15.74 18.60
C ILE A 5 -51.46 14.59 18.89
N LEU A 6 -51.07 13.88 17.84
CA LEU A 6 -50.06 12.85 17.90
C LEU A 6 -48.69 13.55 17.88
N SER A 7 -48.10 13.77 19.07
CA SER A 7 -46.74 14.27 19.19
C SER A 7 -45.77 13.16 18.74
N ILE A 8 -45.26 13.30 17.54
CA ILE A 8 -44.18 12.45 17.07
C ILE A 8 -42.89 12.89 17.81
N PHE A 9 -42.54 12.14 18.84
CA PHE A 9 -41.21 12.21 19.44
C PHE A 9 -40.21 11.62 18.44
N ILE A 10 -39.59 12.48 17.65
CA ILE A 10 -38.38 12.11 16.92
C ILE A 10 -37.27 11.97 17.98
N ILE A 11 -37.06 10.74 18.44
CA ILE A 11 -35.86 10.39 19.20
C ILE A 11 -34.71 10.48 18.22
N LEU A 12 -34.02 11.62 18.23
CA LEU A 12 -32.70 11.75 17.67
C LEU A 12 -31.80 10.82 18.50
N ASN A 13 -31.64 9.58 18.03
CA ASN A 13 -30.53 8.75 18.43
C ASN A 13 -29.27 9.43 17.90
N VAL A 14 -28.75 10.40 18.64
CA VAL A 14 -27.35 10.75 18.58
C VAL A 14 -26.63 9.57 19.24
N GLY A 15 -26.55 8.46 18.50
CA GLY A 15 -25.63 7.39 18.85
C GLY A 15 -24.24 8.03 18.89
N CYS A 16 -23.61 8.05 20.06
CA CYS A 16 -22.17 8.13 20.14
C CYS A 16 -21.64 7.06 19.18
N ASN A 17 -21.18 7.46 18.00
CA ASN A 17 -20.33 6.64 17.17
C ASN A 17 -19.04 6.47 17.99
N SER A 18 -19.04 5.49 18.88
CA SER A 18 -17.78 5.03 19.46
C SER A 18 -16.96 4.55 18.27
N ILE A 19 -15.93 5.30 17.95
CA ILE A 19 -14.96 4.91 16.90
C ILE A 19 -14.56 3.48 17.25
N GLU A 20 -14.81 2.54 16.32
CA GLU A 20 -14.46 1.13 16.53
C GLU A 20 -12.97 1.02 16.81
N ASN A 21 -12.57 0.08 17.68
CA ASN A 21 -11.16 -0.09 17.99
C ASN A 21 -10.39 -0.57 16.74
N PRO A 22 -9.10 -0.23 16.61
CA PRO A 22 -8.32 -0.52 15.41
C PRO A 22 -8.17 -2.02 15.12
N GLU A 23 -8.22 -2.89 16.13
CA GLU A 23 -8.19 -4.33 15.95
C GLU A 23 -9.43 -4.83 15.20
N LYS A 24 -10.61 -4.32 15.57
CA LYS A 24 -11.85 -4.70 14.93
C LYS A 24 -11.95 -4.17 13.50
N ILE A 25 -11.49 -2.93 13.26
CA ILE A 25 -11.38 -2.37 11.91
C ILE A 25 -10.44 -3.23 11.06
N TRP A 26 -9.31 -3.68 11.63
CA TRP A 26 -8.36 -4.54 10.93
C TRP A 26 -8.95 -5.89 10.53
N GLU A 27 -9.74 -6.52 11.41
CA GLU A 27 -10.46 -7.75 11.06
C GLU A 27 -11.45 -7.54 9.91
N GLN A 28 -12.19 -6.42 9.91
CA GLN A 28 -13.09 -6.06 8.81
C GLN A 28 -12.34 -5.86 7.49
N ILE A 29 -11.16 -5.23 7.51
CA ILE A 29 -10.33 -5.08 6.30
C ILE A 29 -9.99 -6.44 5.71
N LYS A 30 -9.58 -7.40 6.53
CA LYS A 30 -9.25 -8.76 6.07
C LYS A 30 -10.45 -9.45 5.45
N GLU A 31 -11.62 -9.32 6.07
CA GLU A 31 -12.86 -9.89 5.55
C GLU A 31 -13.25 -9.26 4.21
N LEU A 32 -13.25 -7.94 4.11
CA LEU A 32 -13.54 -7.20 2.88
C LEU A 32 -12.58 -7.58 1.73
N ARG A 33 -11.28 -7.75 2.04
CA ARG A 33 -10.30 -8.26 1.07
C ARG A 33 -10.66 -9.65 0.56
N THR A 34 -11.08 -10.54 1.45
CA THR A 34 -11.50 -11.91 1.08
C THR A 34 -12.76 -11.89 0.20
N GLN A 35 -13.68 -10.97 0.47
CA GLN A 35 -14.90 -10.78 -0.30
C GLN A 35 -14.69 -10.00 -1.62
N LYS A 36 -13.47 -9.51 -1.88
CA LYS A 36 -13.14 -8.64 -3.01
C LYS A 36 -13.90 -7.30 -2.99
N ASP A 37 -14.36 -6.88 -1.82
CA ASP A 37 -14.93 -5.54 -1.64
C ASP A 37 -13.81 -4.52 -1.40
N LEU A 38 -13.09 -4.22 -2.47
CA LEU A 38 -11.87 -3.44 -2.44
C LEU A 38 -12.11 -1.99 -2.02
N GLN A 39 -13.23 -1.41 -2.45
CA GLN A 39 -13.56 -0.02 -2.13
C GLN A 39 -13.79 0.17 -0.63
N ASN A 40 -14.52 -0.74 0.00
CA ASN A 40 -14.74 -0.70 1.44
C ASN A 40 -13.47 -1.07 2.20
N ALA A 41 -12.65 -2.02 1.71
CA ALA A 41 -11.36 -2.33 2.30
C ALA A 41 -10.44 -1.10 2.34
N ILE A 42 -10.32 -0.35 1.23
CA ILE A 42 -9.55 0.91 1.17
C ILE A 42 -10.13 1.95 2.13
N THR A 43 -11.46 2.06 2.21
CA THR A 43 -12.12 3.00 3.12
C THR A 43 -11.79 2.69 4.58
N MET A 44 -11.81 1.42 4.98
CA MET A 44 -11.44 1.00 6.33
C MET A 44 -9.95 1.18 6.62
N CYS A 45 -9.06 0.95 5.63
CA CYS A 45 -7.65 1.28 5.76
C CYS A 45 -7.45 2.78 6.03
N LYS A 46 -8.13 3.65 5.26
CA LYS A 46 -8.10 5.10 5.46
C LYS A 46 -8.65 5.52 6.82
N LEU A 47 -9.64 4.80 7.36
CA LEU A 47 -10.15 5.05 8.71
C LEU A 47 -9.05 4.79 9.77
N ILE A 48 -8.30 3.69 9.68
CA ILE A 48 -7.14 3.45 10.56
C ILE A 48 -6.12 4.57 10.45
N LEU A 49 -5.78 4.98 9.23
CA LEU A 49 -4.79 6.03 9.00
C LEU A 49 -5.18 7.39 9.58
N ASN A 50 -6.47 7.71 9.57
CA ASN A 50 -6.99 8.98 10.07
C ASN A 50 -7.16 8.99 11.58
N GLU A 51 -7.79 7.95 12.13
CA GLU A 51 -8.17 7.90 13.54
C GLU A 51 -7.07 7.32 14.43
N TYR A 52 -6.21 6.47 13.87
CA TYR A 52 -5.18 5.73 14.60
C TYR A 52 -3.80 5.78 13.93
N PRO A 53 -3.29 6.97 13.51
CA PRO A 53 -2.08 7.09 12.69
C PRO A 53 -0.80 6.53 13.35
N ASN A 54 -0.78 6.44 14.67
CA ASN A 54 0.34 5.92 15.44
C ASN A 54 0.13 4.47 15.94
N HIS A 55 -0.97 3.83 15.55
CA HIS A 55 -1.23 2.44 15.91
C HIS A 55 -0.40 1.49 15.05
N LEU A 56 -0.11 0.30 15.59
CA LEU A 56 0.69 -0.71 14.89
C LEU A 56 0.11 -1.15 13.53
N TYR A 57 -1.20 -1.02 13.33
CA TYR A 57 -1.84 -1.33 12.04
C TYR A 57 -1.76 -0.20 11.01
N ALA A 58 -1.37 1.01 11.38
CA ALA A 58 -1.35 2.12 10.43
C ALA A 58 -0.34 1.91 9.27
N PRO A 59 0.91 1.47 9.51
CA PRO A 59 1.83 1.13 8.41
C PRO A 59 1.26 0.02 7.51
N THR A 60 0.71 -1.02 8.13
CA THR A 60 0.13 -2.17 7.40
C THR A 60 -1.10 -1.75 6.60
N ALA A 61 -1.97 -0.88 7.14
CA ALA A 61 -3.13 -0.36 6.42
C ALA A 61 -2.71 0.47 5.19
N LEU A 62 -1.68 1.30 5.33
CA LEU A 62 -1.16 2.08 4.19
C LEU A 62 -0.56 1.18 3.12
N PHE A 63 0.25 0.20 3.52
CA PHE A 63 0.80 -0.82 2.62
C PHE A 63 -0.32 -1.60 1.90
N GLN A 64 -1.38 -2.00 2.61
CA GLN A 64 -2.52 -2.71 2.03
C GLN A 64 -3.23 -1.93 0.93
N ILE A 65 -3.31 -0.61 1.03
CA ILE A 65 -3.87 0.20 -0.06
C ILE A 65 -2.98 0.08 -1.31
N GLY A 66 -1.66 0.20 -1.16
CA GLY A 66 -0.72 0.00 -2.27
C GLY A 66 -0.83 -1.39 -2.90
N ASP A 67 -0.95 -2.42 -2.06
CA ASP A 67 -1.12 -3.81 -2.49
C ASP A 67 -2.44 -4.04 -3.27
N ILE A 68 -3.53 -3.39 -2.87
CA ILE A 68 -4.80 -3.43 -3.62
C ILE A 68 -4.62 -2.78 -4.99
N TYR A 69 -3.98 -1.62 -5.07
CA TYR A 69 -3.73 -0.96 -6.35
C TYR A 69 -2.83 -1.79 -7.26
N LEU A 70 -1.81 -2.45 -6.71
CA LEU A 70 -0.92 -3.32 -7.47
C LEU A 70 -1.62 -4.56 -8.02
N ASN A 71 -2.26 -5.34 -7.16
CA ASN A 71 -2.67 -6.70 -7.48
C ASN A 71 -4.12 -6.80 -7.96
N ASP A 72 -5.00 -5.94 -7.47
CA ASP A 72 -6.43 -6.03 -7.76
C ASP A 72 -6.89 -4.99 -8.79
N VAL A 73 -6.41 -3.75 -8.67
CA VAL A 73 -6.78 -2.63 -9.57
C VAL A 73 -5.83 -2.56 -10.76
N GLN A 74 -4.58 -2.95 -10.56
CA GLN A 74 -3.48 -2.86 -11.54
C GLN A 74 -3.18 -1.41 -11.97
N ASP A 75 -3.32 -0.48 -11.02
CA ASP A 75 -2.90 0.91 -11.17
C ASP A 75 -1.53 1.07 -10.49
N TYR A 76 -0.50 0.90 -11.28
CA TYR A 76 0.88 0.83 -10.80
C TYR A 76 1.39 2.17 -10.27
N ASP A 77 0.94 3.27 -10.85
CA ASP A 77 1.31 4.63 -10.39
C ASP A 77 0.76 4.90 -8.99
N PHE A 78 -0.51 4.57 -8.74
CA PHE A 78 -1.08 4.67 -7.40
C PHE A 78 -0.44 3.68 -6.42
N ALA A 79 -0.12 2.46 -6.85
CA ALA A 79 0.58 1.50 -6.00
C ALA A 79 1.93 2.05 -5.53
N ILE A 80 2.76 2.55 -6.46
CA ILE A 80 4.06 3.17 -6.16
C ILE A 80 3.88 4.34 -5.19
N GLN A 81 2.89 5.21 -5.43
CA GLN A 81 2.63 6.37 -4.59
C GLN A 81 2.29 5.97 -3.14
N TYR A 82 1.46 4.95 -2.94
CA TYR A 82 1.13 4.45 -1.61
C TYR A 82 2.33 3.78 -0.93
N PHE A 83 3.18 3.06 -1.66
CA PHE A 83 4.41 2.49 -1.09
C PHE A 83 5.43 3.57 -0.72
N LEU A 84 5.60 4.62 -1.52
CA LEU A 84 6.40 5.81 -1.15
C LEU A 84 5.85 6.51 0.10
N ASP A 85 4.53 6.57 0.23
CA ASP A 85 3.87 7.11 1.43
C ASP A 85 4.16 6.25 2.68
N VAL A 86 4.31 4.91 2.57
CA VAL A 86 4.76 4.06 3.67
C VAL A 86 6.18 4.44 4.10
N GLU A 87 7.12 4.56 3.16
CA GLU A 87 8.50 4.96 3.46
C GLU A 87 8.55 6.33 4.16
N LYS A 88 7.75 7.26 3.70
CA LYS A 88 7.72 8.63 4.23
C LYS A 88 7.10 8.74 5.62
N LYS A 89 5.98 8.06 5.85
CA LYS A 89 5.18 8.20 7.08
C LYS A 89 5.60 7.23 8.18
N TYR A 90 6.11 6.06 7.80
CA TYR A 90 6.43 4.98 8.73
C TYR A 90 7.82 4.36 8.49
N PRO A 91 8.89 5.19 8.49
CA PRO A 91 10.24 4.77 8.07
C PRO A 91 10.86 3.67 8.95
N LEU A 92 10.33 3.46 10.17
CA LEU A 92 10.83 2.44 11.11
C LEU A 92 9.95 1.18 11.15
N SER A 93 8.94 1.09 10.30
CA SER A 93 8.07 -0.08 10.23
C SER A 93 8.67 -1.17 9.33
N LYS A 94 8.28 -2.42 9.57
CA LYS A 94 8.63 -3.54 8.67
C LYS A 94 8.01 -3.38 7.28
N GLU A 95 6.87 -2.70 7.20
CA GLU A 95 6.20 -2.38 5.95
C GLU A 95 7.03 -1.43 5.08
N CYS A 96 7.90 -0.60 5.69
CA CYS A 96 8.79 0.30 4.97
C CYS A 96 9.76 -0.47 4.06
N GLU A 97 10.45 -1.48 4.59
CA GLU A 97 11.34 -2.34 3.78
C GLU A 97 10.58 -3.07 2.68
N LYS A 98 9.39 -3.60 2.98
CA LYS A 98 8.56 -4.26 1.98
C LYS A 98 8.10 -3.29 0.89
N ALA A 99 7.71 -2.08 1.26
CA ALA A 99 7.28 -1.05 0.31
C ALA A 99 8.43 -0.66 -0.63
N ALA A 100 9.64 -0.46 -0.11
CA ALA A 100 10.83 -0.18 -0.91
C ALA A 100 11.12 -1.30 -1.94
N PHE A 101 11.02 -2.56 -1.52
CA PHE A 101 11.14 -3.71 -2.41
C PHE A 101 10.06 -3.72 -3.50
N MET A 102 8.79 -3.49 -3.10
CA MET A 102 7.65 -3.53 -4.03
C MET A 102 7.73 -2.44 -5.10
N ILE A 103 8.31 -1.28 -4.81
CA ILE A 103 8.52 -0.23 -5.83
C ILE A 103 9.46 -0.74 -6.92
N GLY A 104 10.62 -1.29 -6.56
CA GLY A 104 11.54 -1.90 -7.51
C GLY A 104 10.89 -3.03 -8.32
N TYR A 105 10.11 -3.88 -7.64
CA TYR A 105 9.36 -4.97 -8.26
C TYR A 105 8.36 -4.47 -9.32
N ILE A 106 7.62 -3.40 -9.04
CA ILE A 106 6.66 -2.82 -9.98
C ILE A 106 7.38 -2.27 -11.21
N TYR A 107 8.48 -1.55 -11.02
CA TYR A 107 9.27 -1.05 -12.15
C TYR A 107 9.79 -2.18 -13.03
N ALA A 108 10.30 -3.27 -12.43
CA ALA A 108 10.86 -4.41 -13.17
C ALA A 108 9.82 -5.25 -13.89
N ASN A 109 8.69 -5.56 -13.22
CA ASN A 109 7.80 -6.63 -13.65
C ASN A 109 6.44 -6.15 -14.21
N ASN A 110 6.11 -4.88 -14.00
CA ASN A 110 4.83 -4.33 -14.43
C ASN A 110 4.98 -3.16 -15.40
N LEU A 111 6.08 -2.40 -15.29
CA LEU A 111 6.32 -1.20 -16.10
C LEU A 111 7.47 -1.37 -17.10
N ASP A 112 8.18 -2.49 -17.08
CA ASP A 112 9.37 -2.77 -17.90
C ASP A 112 10.43 -1.64 -17.82
N SER A 113 10.43 -0.88 -16.71
CA SER A 113 11.36 0.22 -16.47
C SER A 113 12.59 -0.28 -15.70
N TYR A 114 13.45 -1.03 -16.37
CA TYR A 114 14.53 -1.77 -15.73
C TYR A 114 15.59 -0.87 -15.08
N SER A 115 15.83 0.32 -15.64
CA SER A 115 16.76 1.29 -15.05
C SER A 115 16.23 1.84 -13.70
N ASP A 116 14.93 2.16 -13.63
CA ASP A 116 14.32 2.60 -12.38
C ASP A 116 14.30 1.46 -11.35
N ALA A 117 14.02 0.23 -11.81
CA ALA A 117 14.05 -0.95 -10.94
C ALA A 117 15.44 -1.16 -10.33
N GLU A 118 16.51 -1.07 -11.16
CA GLU A 118 17.90 -1.17 -10.71
C GLU A 118 18.23 -0.10 -9.66
N GLU A 119 17.83 1.16 -9.91
CA GLU A 119 18.03 2.26 -8.96
C GLU A 119 17.37 1.98 -7.61
N TYR A 120 16.09 1.56 -7.61
CA TYR A 120 15.35 1.26 -6.40
C TYR A 120 15.92 0.06 -5.64
N TYR A 121 16.34 -0.99 -6.32
CA TYR A 121 16.95 -2.14 -5.67
C TYR A 121 18.34 -1.83 -5.10
N ASN A 122 19.16 -1.03 -5.79
CA ASN A 122 20.44 -0.58 -5.26
C ASN A 122 20.25 0.33 -4.03
N LYS A 123 19.28 1.23 -4.07
CA LYS A 123 18.89 2.06 -2.93
C LYS A 123 18.40 1.21 -1.74
N PHE A 124 17.66 0.13 -2.01
CA PHE A 124 17.25 -0.82 -1.00
C PHE A 124 18.44 -1.46 -0.27
N LEU A 125 19.43 -1.95 -1.01
CA LEU A 125 20.62 -2.58 -0.43
C LEU A 125 21.44 -1.63 0.46
N ILE A 126 21.41 -0.33 0.14
CA ILE A 126 22.08 0.70 0.94
C ILE A 126 21.31 1.02 2.21
N ASN A 127 19.97 1.17 2.10
CA ASN A 127 19.13 1.63 3.20
C ASN A 127 18.79 0.51 4.20
N TYR A 128 18.75 -0.74 3.73
CA TYR A 128 18.31 -1.90 4.53
C TYR A 128 19.31 -3.06 4.50
N PRO A 129 20.58 -2.83 4.94
CA PRO A 129 21.66 -3.82 4.81
C PRO A 129 21.44 -5.10 5.62
N GLU A 130 20.55 -5.07 6.61
CA GLU A 130 20.22 -6.23 7.48
C GLU A 130 18.82 -6.83 7.18
N SER A 131 18.18 -6.38 6.09
CA SER A 131 16.83 -6.86 5.73
C SER A 131 16.85 -8.32 5.29
N GLU A 132 15.80 -9.06 5.68
CA GLU A 132 15.57 -10.43 5.19
C GLU A 132 15.33 -10.46 3.66
N LEU A 133 14.98 -9.33 3.04
CA LEU A 133 14.73 -9.22 1.60
C LEU A 133 15.99 -9.05 0.75
N ILE A 134 17.18 -8.91 1.35
CA ILE A 134 18.45 -8.73 0.61
C ILE A 134 18.67 -9.80 -0.45
N HIS A 135 18.39 -11.06 -0.14
CA HIS A 135 18.55 -12.14 -1.10
C HIS A 135 17.61 -12.03 -2.29
N SER A 136 16.37 -11.61 -2.03
CA SER A 136 15.38 -11.37 -3.09
C SER A 136 15.81 -10.20 -3.97
N VAL A 137 16.24 -9.09 -3.37
CA VAL A 137 16.72 -7.91 -4.12
C VAL A 137 17.93 -8.25 -4.99
N LYS A 138 18.90 -8.99 -4.46
CA LYS A 138 20.07 -9.43 -5.24
C LYS A 138 19.69 -10.35 -6.39
N TYR A 139 18.71 -11.22 -6.19
CA TYR A 139 18.20 -12.07 -7.26
C TYR A 139 17.55 -11.24 -8.38
N GLU A 140 16.69 -10.28 -8.03
CA GLU A 140 16.07 -9.37 -9.00
C GLU A 140 17.11 -8.59 -9.80
N LEU A 141 18.15 -8.05 -9.14
CA LEU A 141 19.25 -7.36 -9.83
C LEU A 141 19.99 -8.28 -10.82
N GLN A 142 20.22 -9.55 -10.47
CA GLN A 142 20.83 -10.52 -11.38
C GLN A 142 19.97 -10.81 -12.61
N VAL A 143 18.64 -10.79 -12.43
CA VAL A 143 17.69 -10.96 -13.55
C VAL A 143 17.67 -9.74 -14.46
N LEU A 144 17.83 -8.54 -13.90
CA LEU A 144 17.83 -7.28 -14.65
C LEU A 144 19.11 -7.05 -15.47
N GLU A 145 20.27 -7.52 -15.00
CA GLU A 145 21.59 -7.25 -15.60
C GLU A 145 21.64 -7.52 -17.11
N PRO A 146 21.24 -8.70 -17.65
CA PRO A 146 21.27 -8.95 -19.10
C PRO A 146 20.29 -8.08 -19.89
N LEU A 147 19.18 -7.65 -19.28
CA LEU A 147 18.20 -6.77 -19.92
C LEU A 147 18.75 -5.36 -20.07
N LEU A 148 19.43 -4.84 -19.05
CA LEU A 148 20.07 -3.53 -19.04
C LEU A 148 21.21 -3.47 -20.10
N ILE A 149 22.06 -4.50 -20.15
CA ILE A 149 23.13 -4.60 -21.17
C ILE A 149 22.55 -4.57 -22.59
N THR A 150 21.42 -5.25 -22.80
CA THR A 150 20.75 -5.28 -24.11
C THR A 150 20.24 -3.90 -24.49
N ILE A 151 19.61 -3.18 -23.56
CA ILE A 151 19.09 -1.82 -23.78
C ILE A 151 20.22 -0.85 -24.10
N ASP A 152 21.30 -0.88 -23.33
CA ASP A 152 22.48 -0.02 -23.56
C ASP A 152 23.11 -0.27 -24.93
N SER A 153 23.18 -1.55 -25.34
CA SER A 153 23.69 -1.90 -26.66
C SER A 153 22.79 -1.39 -27.79
N LEU A 154 21.49 -1.42 -27.63
CA LEU A 154 20.52 -0.89 -28.61
C LEU A 154 20.61 0.63 -28.70
N ASN A 155 20.70 1.31 -27.57
CA ASN A 155 20.80 2.78 -27.52
C ASN A 155 22.09 3.27 -28.21
N SER A 156 23.21 2.55 -28.04
CA SER A 156 24.49 2.89 -28.70
C SER A 156 24.50 2.72 -30.22
N ILE A 157 23.51 2.02 -30.80
CA ILE A 157 23.38 1.84 -32.26
C ILE A 157 22.57 2.97 -32.89
N VAL A 158 21.73 3.65 -32.10
CA VAL A 158 20.78 4.68 -32.55
C VAL A 158 21.41 6.10 -32.51
N GLU A 159 22.48 6.29 -31.74
CA GLU A 159 23.28 7.51 -31.69
C GLU A 159 24.32 7.52 -32.84
#